data_0af2b0ec7fe18d68fc03fa267964dabd
#
_entry.id   0af2b0ec7fe18d68fc03fa267964dabd
#
_cell.length_a   1.000
_cell.length_b   1.000
_cell.length_c   1.000
_cell.angle_alpha   90.00
_cell.angle_beta   90.00
_cell.angle_gamma   90.00
#
_symmetry.space_group_name_H-M   'P 1'
#
loop_
_entity.id
_entity.type
_entity.pdbx_description
1 polymer ?
#
loop_
_entity_poly.entity_id
_entity_poly.type
_entity_poly.pdbx_seq_one_letter_code
_entity_poly.pdbx_strand_id
1 'polypeptide(L)'
;MRQYSHKMDWSEIDPEIWFQAMRRGMHNIFEDQDPKNLKGIGVTGQMHTLIVMGEDGKPVRPAMMWNDTRTKELLPELKKRFWNFQKENIFLRQYPQEVRQQICTG
;
A
#
# COMPACT_ATOMS: atom_id res chain seq x y z
N MET A 1 0.38 15.26 5.04
CA MET A 1 -0.45 14.42 4.13
C MET A 1 -1.69 13.99 4.87
N ARG A 2 -2.87 14.28 4.35
CA ARG A 2 -4.13 13.84 4.96
C ARG A 2 -4.53 12.51 4.33
N GLN A 3 -4.63 11.46 5.14
CA GLN A 3 -5.37 10.25 4.79
C GLN A 3 -6.87 10.57 4.84
N TYR A 4 -7.59 10.22 3.80
CA TYR A 4 -9.04 10.37 3.79
C TYR A 4 -9.67 9.09 4.35
N SER A 5 -10.42 9.24 5.43
CA SER A 5 -11.28 8.18 5.96
C SER A 5 -12.73 8.59 5.75
N HIS A 6 -13.37 8.02 4.74
CA HIS A 6 -14.80 8.23 4.48
C HIS A 6 -15.70 7.38 5.40
N LYS A 7 -15.15 6.32 5.97
CA LYS A 7 -15.77 5.41 6.96
C LYS A 7 -14.71 4.98 7.97
N MET A 8 -15.12 4.55 9.15
CA MET A 8 -14.19 4.18 10.23
C MET A 8 -13.13 3.13 9.83
N ASP A 9 -13.44 2.26 8.85
CA ASP A 9 -12.57 1.16 8.42
C ASP A 9 -11.77 1.45 7.14
N TRP A 10 -11.94 2.65 6.56
CA TRP A 10 -11.31 3.03 5.30
C TRP A 10 -10.09 3.90 5.55
N SER A 11 -9.02 3.59 4.85
CA SER A 11 -7.80 4.38 4.82
C SER A 11 -7.30 4.47 3.38
N GLU A 12 -7.45 5.64 2.78
CA GLU A 12 -7.13 5.89 1.38
C GLU A 12 -6.23 7.11 1.23
N ILE A 13 -5.44 7.13 0.17
CA ILE A 13 -4.65 8.29 -0.24
C ILE A 13 -4.58 8.33 -1.77
N ASP A 14 -4.62 9.53 -2.33
CA ASP A 14 -4.35 9.73 -3.74
C ASP A 14 -2.84 9.52 -4.00
N PRO A 15 -2.44 8.55 -4.86
CA PRO A 15 -1.04 8.29 -5.19
C PRO A 15 -0.33 9.51 -5.78
N GLU A 16 -1.03 10.40 -6.47
CA GLU A 16 -0.46 11.62 -7.03
C GLU A 16 0.10 12.54 -5.93
N ILE A 17 -0.49 12.54 -4.74
CA ILE A 17 0.01 13.33 -3.60
C ILE A 17 1.43 12.88 -3.21
N TRP A 18 1.74 11.59 -3.26
CA TRP A 18 3.09 11.07 -2.98
C TRP A 18 4.09 11.53 -4.03
N PHE A 19 3.69 11.45 -5.30
CA PHE A 19 4.54 11.88 -6.40
C PHE A 19 4.86 13.38 -6.32
N GLN A 20 3.85 14.20 -6.05
CA GLN A 20 4.03 15.64 -5.87
C GLN A 20 4.88 15.97 -4.64
N ALA A 21 4.71 15.24 -3.53
CA ALA A 21 5.53 15.43 -2.34
C ALA A 21 7.00 15.07 -2.61
N MET A 22 7.25 13.97 -3.33
CA MET A 22 8.61 13.57 -3.73
C MET A 22 9.26 14.65 -4.61
N ARG A 23 8.56 15.10 -5.67
CA ARG A 23 9.08 16.14 -6.57
C ARG A 23 9.43 17.42 -5.80
N ARG A 24 8.56 17.86 -4.90
CA ARG A 24 8.77 19.04 -4.08
C ARG A 24 9.95 18.87 -3.14
N GLY A 25 10.05 17.71 -2.49
CA GLY A 25 11.20 17.40 -1.64
C GLY A 25 12.52 17.42 -2.38
N MET A 26 12.57 16.81 -3.57
CA MET A 26 13.78 16.86 -4.42
C MET A 26 14.12 18.28 -4.87
N HIS A 27 13.12 19.06 -5.27
CA HIS A 27 13.32 20.45 -5.65
C HIS A 27 13.96 21.26 -4.50
N ASN A 28 13.40 21.16 -3.32
CA ASN A 28 13.94 21.86 -2.13
C ASN A 28 15.38 21.45 -1.81
N ILE A 29 15.72 20.16 -1.94
CA ILE A 29 17.10 19.69 -1.71
C ILE A 29 18.07 20.34 -2.71
N PHE A 30 17.68 20.43 -3.98
CA PHE A 30 18.53 20.95 -5.03
C PHE A 30 18.52 22.48 -5.17
N GLU A 31 17.77 23.19 -4.34
CA GLU A 31 17.94 24.66 -4.20
C GLU A 31 19.31 24.99 -3.60
N ASP A 32 19.79 24.19 -2.64
CA ASP A 32 21.04 24.43 -1.93
C ASP A 32 22.16 23.44 -2.29
N GLN A 33 21.85 22.38 -3.02
CA GLN A 33 22.78 21.31 -3.36
C GLN A 33 22.94 21.14 -4.87
N ASP A 34 24.16 20.97 -5.36
CA ASP A 34 24.40 20.65 -6.77
C ASP A 34 23.97 19.20 -7.07
N PRO A 35 23.04 18.97 -8.02
CA PRO A 35 22.65 17.63 -8.43
C PRO A 35 23.78 16.71 -8.84
N LYS A 36 24.91 17.26 -9.31
CA LYS A 36 26.12 16.49 -9.68
C LYS A 36 26.75 15.76 -8.49
N ASN A 37 26.45 16.20 -7.26
CA ASN A 37 26.92 15.57 -6.04
C ASN A 37 26.06 14.37 -5.62
N LEU A 38 24.93 14.11 -6.28
CA LEU A 38 24.08 12.96 -6.01
C LEU A 38 24.82 11.67 -6.34
N LYS A 39 25.01 10.80 -5.35
CA LYS A 39 25.74 9.53 -5.51
C LYS A 39 24.82 8.31 -5.53
N GLY A 40 23.60 8.44 -5.03
CA GLY A 40 22.66 7.34 -5.02
C GLY A 40 21.30 7.76 -4.52
N ILE A 41 20.30 6.96 -4.82
CA ILE A 41 18.91 7.13 -4.38
C ILE A 41 18.45 5.82 -3.73
N GLY A 42 17.99 5.91 -2.49
CA GLY A 42 17.31 4.83 -1.80
C GLY A 42 15.79 5.02 -1.86
N VAL A 43 15.06 3.95 -2.16
CA VAL A 43 13.59 3.99 -2.21
C VAL A 43 13.03 3.07 -1.15
N THR A 44 12.06 3.58 -0.41
CA THR A 44 11.26 2.83 0.55
C THR A 44 9.78 3.14 0.34
N GLY A 45 8.91 2.30 0.88
CA GLY A 45 7.47 2.50 0.73
C GLY A 45 6.68 1.82 1.83
N GLN A 46 5.37 2.04 1.83
CA GLN A 46 4.45 1.35 2.73
C GLN A 46 4.01 0.02 2.09
N MET A 47 4.51 -1.07 2.65
CA MET A 47 4.12 -2.42 2.22
C MET A 47 2.61 -2.64 2.40
N HIS A 48 2.06 -3.58 1.65
CA HIS A 48 0.64 -3.97 1.70
C HIS A 48 -0.34 -2.85 1.29
N THR A 49 0.14 -1.81 0.65
CA THR A 49 -0.69 -0.76 0.05
C THR A 49 -1.06 -1.15 -1.37
N LEU A 50 -2.36 -1.17 -1.70
CA LEU A 50 -2.85 -1.50 -3.03
C LEU A 50 -3.03 -0.24 -3.86
N ILE A 51 -2.32 -0.18 -4.99
CA ILE A 51 -2.51 0.84 -6.03
C ILE A 51 -2.93 0.13 -7.31
N VAL A 52 -4.07 0.52 -7.88
CA VAL A 52 -4.55 0.01 -9.16
C VAL A 52 -4.30 1.06 -10.22
N MET A 53 -3.56 0.68 -11.26
CA MET A 53 -3.20 1.56 -12.36
C MET A 53 -3.98 1.18 -13.62
N GLY A 54 -4.44 2.18 -14.37
CA GLY A 54 -5.00 2.00 -15.70
C GLY A 54 -3.92 1.82 -16.76
N GLU A 55 -4.33 1.45 -17.97
CA GLU A 55 -3.44 1.32 -19.13
C GLU A 55 -2.77 2.66 -19.51
N ASP A 56 -3.40 3.78 -19.15
CA ASP A 56 -2.89 5.14 -19.32
C ASP A 56 -1.82 5.52 -18.27
N GLY A 57 -1.45 4.61 -17.39
CA GLY A 57 -0.49 4.85 -16.32
C GLY A 57 -1.01 5.73 -15.18
N LYS A 58 -2.32 5.96 -15.09
CA LYS A 58 -2.93 6.75 -14.02
C LYS A 58 -3.62 5.85 -12.99
N PRO A 59 -3.66 6.26 -11.72
CA PRO A 59 -4.43 5.55 -10.72
C PRO A 59 -5.92 5.53 -11.07
N VAL A 60 -6.53 4.34 -11.05
CA VAL A 60 -7.97 4.15 -11.30
C VAL A 60 -8.81 4.65 -10.12
N ARG A 61 -8.22 4.61 -8.93
CA ARG A 61 -8.85 5.01 -7.67
C ARG A 61 -7.77 5.38 -6.64
N PRO A 62 -8.16 6.01 -5.52
CA PRO A 62 -7.24 6.20 -4.40
C PRO A 62 -6.62 4.88 -3.93
N ALA A 63 -5.36 4.93 -3.51
CA ALA A 63 -4.66 3.78 -2.97
C ALA A 63 -5.30 3.33 -1.65
N MET A 64 -5.51 2.03 -1.50
CA MET A 64 -5.94 1.44 -0.23
C MET A 64 -4.69 1.19 0.62
N MET A 65 -4.63 1.87 1.76
CA MET A 65 -3.49 1.79 2.66
C MET A 65 -3.48 0.45 3.42
N TRP A 66 -2.31 0.08 3.92
CA TRP A 66 -2.08 -1.15 4.68
C TRP A 66 -2.98 -1.29 5.93
N ASN A 67 -3.42 -0.19 6.50
CA ASN A 67 -4.32 -0.13 7.66
C ASN A 67 -5.81 -0.02 7.29
N ASP A 68 -6.15 -0.16 6.01
CA ASP A 68 -7.52 -0.23 5.54
C ASP A 68 -8.09 -1.62 5.86
N THR A 69 -9.20 -1.66 6.57
CA THR A 69 -9.80 -2.91 7.05
C THR A 69 -11.16 -3.24 6.45
N ARG A 70 -11.57 -2.49 5.39
CA ARG A 70 -12.87 -2.70 4.73
C ARG A 70 -13.08 -4.12 4.18
N THR A 71 -11.99 -4.81 3.83
CA THR A 71 -12.03 -6.17 3.28
C THR A 71 -12.37 -7.25 4.31
N LYS A 72 -12.43 -6.92 5.60
CA LYS A 72 -12.80 -7.88 6.66
C LYS A 72 -14.12 -8.59 6.38
N GLU A 73 -15.09 -7.87 5.84
CA GLU A 73 -16.41 -8.42 5.52
C GLU A 73 -16.37 -9.49 4.43
N LEU A 74 -15.34 -9.47 3.57
CA LEU A 74 -15.16 -10.45 2.50
C LEU A 74 -14.45 -11.72 2.95
N LEU A 75 -13.79 -11.70 4.10
CA LEU A 75 -13.00 -12.83 4.60
C LEU A 75 -13.79 -14.13 4.75
N PRO A 76 -15.04 -14.13 5.28
CA PRO A 76 -15.83 -15.35 5.38
C PRO A 76 -16.10 -16.00 4.01
N GLU A 77 -16.41 -15.18 3.01
CA GLU A 77 -16.65 -15.64 1.64
C GLU A 77 -15.37 -16.17 0.98
N LEU A 78 -14.26 -15.47 1.14
CA LEU A 78 -12.96 -15.91 0.66
C LEU A 78 -12.53 -17.23 1.30
N LYS A 79 -12.70 -17.38 2.61
CA LYS A 79 -12.44 -18.64 3.31
C LYS A 79 -13.28 -19.79 2.74
N LYS A 80 -14.55 -19.53 2.47
CA LYS A 80 -15.48 -20.53 1.91
C LYS A 80 -15.09 -20.98 0.50
N ARG A 81 -14.65 -20.03 -0.35
CA ARG A 81 -14.26 -20.31 -1.75
C ARG A 81 -12.86 -20.95 -1.85
N PHE A 82 -11.96 -20.57 -0.96
CA PHE A 82 -10.55 -20.94 -1.01
C PHE A 82 -10.10 -21.77 0.19
N TRP A 83 -10.98 -22.63 0.72
CA TRP A 83 -10.68 -23.52 1.84
C TRP A 83 -9.38 -24.32 1.64
N ASN A 84 -9.10 -24.75 0.41
CA ASN A 84 -7.87 -25.47 0.08
C ASN A 84 -6.63 -24.57 0.02
N PHE A 85 -6.80 -23.26 -0.08
CA PHE A 85 -5.71 -22.29 -0.17
C PHE A 85 -4.89 -22.22 1.13
N GLN A 86 -5.49 -22.56 2.26
CA GLN A 86 -4.77 -22.63 3.55
C GLN A 86 -3.81 -23.82 3.63
N LYS A 87 -4.05 -24.88 2.89
CA LYS A 87 -3.15 -26.07 2.88
C LYS A 87 -1.91 -25.87 2.01
N GLU A 88 -1.98 -25.03 1.01
CA GLU A 88 -0.88 -24.78 0.05
C GLU A 88 0.02 -23.60 0.41
N ASN A 89 -0.25 -22.92 1.48
CA ASN A 89 0.56 -22.00 2.32
C ASN A 89 1.81 -21.30 1.74
N ILE A 90 1.99 -21.19 0.44
CA ILE A 90 3.17 -20.52 -0.14
C ILE A 90 3.02 -19.01 0.04
N PHE A 91 1.83 -18.47 -0.15
CA PHE A 91 1.58 -17.04 -0.06
C PHE A 91 1.66 -16.50 1.38
N LEU A 92 1.11 -17.24 2.35
CA LEU A 92 1.10 -16.81 3.76
C LEU A 92 2.47 -16.91 4.45
N ARG A 93 3.42 -17.66 3.89
CA ARG A 93 4.78 -17.75 4.44
C ARG A 93 5.56 -16.43 4.32
N GLN A 94 5.13 -15.53 3.43
CA GLN A 94 5.79 -14.25 3.23
C GLN A 94 5.42 -13.21 4.31
N TYR A 95 4.37 -13.48 5.11
CA TYR A 95 3.88 -12.54 6.11
C TYR A 95 4.39 -12.88 7.51
N PRO A 96 4.67 -11.87 8.36
CA PRO A 96 4.94 -12.05 9.78
C PRO A 96 3.85 -12.85 10.48
N GLN A 97 4.19 -13.51 11.55
CA GLN A 97 3.29 -14.43 12.27
C GLN A 97 2.03 -13.72 12.78
N GLU A 98 2.16 -12.46 13.21
CA GLU A 98 1.06 -11.64 13.68
C GLU A 98 0.02 -11.39 12.57
N VAL A 99 0.48 -11.06 11.37
CA VAL A 99 -0.39 -10.84 10.21
C VAL A 99 -1.09 -12.12 9.78
N ARG A 100 -0.36 -13.26 9.83
CA ARG A 100 -0.94 -14.59 9.57
C ARG A 100 -2.05 -14.94 10.54
N GLN A 101 -1.87 -14.63 11.82
CA GLN A 101 -2.90 -14.85 12.85
C GLN A 101 -4.14 -14.00 12.59
N GLN A 102 -4.00 -12.73 12.23
CA GLN A 102 -5.14 -11.87 11.90
C GLN A 102 -5.93 -12.39 10.70
N ILE A 103 -5.26 -12.93 9.68
CA ILE A 103 -5.92 -13.52 8.50
C ILE A 103 -6.62 -14.84 8.85
N CYS A 104 -6.06 -15.63 9.77
CA CYS A 104 -6.58 -16.96 10.12
C CYS A 104 -7.63 -16.93 11.24
N THR A 105 -7.64 -15.94 12.12
CA THR A 105 -8.54 -15.85 13.29
C THR A 105 -9.68 -14.85 13.14
N GLY A 106 -9.64 -14.01 12.10
CA GLY A 106 -10.68 -13.02 11.78
C GLY A 106 -11.92 -13.70 11.12
#